data_eb9689ea93f47f926e1930de56f1c49d
#
_entry.id   eb9689ea93f47f926e1930de56f1c49d
#
_cell.length_a   1.000
_cell.length_b   1.000
_cell.length_c   1.000
_cell.angle_alpha   90.00
_cell.angle_beta   90.00
_cell.angle_gamma   90.00
#
_symmetry.space_group_name_H-M   'P 1'
#
loop_
_entity.id
_entity.type
_entity.pdbx_description
1 polymer ?
#
loop_
_entity_poly.entity_id
_entity_poly.type
_entity_poly.pdbx_seq_one_letter_code
_entity_poly.pdbx_strand_id
1 'polypeptide(L)'
;MQEYNIASNAVGPKQGENGFSRSSNGDVVVHIPDFWYKIVDDASGKKRYYYIADKQKTGWDKHPGSGRYVGRYNTGSGHVSRTGMSPLVSITRASARSGAKSKGSGWYEYDYASWCAIGLLYIVEYANWDTQSKIGKGYSSGSSAISSGGTDVMTYHTGRAYGTDGATAVQYRHIE
;
A
#
# COMPACT_ATOMS: atom_id res chain seq x y z
N MET A 1 1.72 -2.58 -9.82
CA MET A 1 2.37 -2.83 -8.51
C MET A 1 2.50 -4.33 -8.33
N GLN A 2 3.47 -4.81 -7.57
CA GLN A 2 3.79 -6.24 -7.44
C GLN A 2 4.24 -6.53 -6.00
N GLU A 3 3.86 -7.69 -5.45
CA GLU A 3 4.28 -8.12 -4.12
C GLU A 3 5.67 -8.77 -4.16
N TYR A 4 6.46 -8.51 -3.10
CA TYR A 4 7.78 -9.08 -2.86
C TYR A 4 7.94 -9.46 -1.39
N ASN A 5 8.86 -10.38 -1.11
CA ASN A 5 9.40 -10.50 0.23
C ASN A 5 10.62 -9.60 0.40
N ILE A 6 10.81 -9.02 1.59
CA ILE A 6 12.07 -8.40 2.01
C ILE A 6 12.53 -9.04 3.30
N ALA A 7 13.71 -9.64 3.27
CA ALA A 7 14.36 -10.20 4.44
C ALA A 7 15.80 -9.70 4.50
N SER A 8 16.28 -9.33 5.70
CA SER A 8 17.65 -8.84 5.92
C SER A 8 18.06 -7.71 4.95
N ASN A 9 17.16 -6.79 4.66
CA ASN A 9 17.32 -5.67 3.72
C ASN A 9 17.53 -6.06 2.25
N ALA A 10 17.33 -7.31 1.89
CA ALA A 10 17.38 -7.79 0.52
C ALA A 10 15.97 -8.00 -0.02
N VAL A 11 15.73 -7.51 -1.24
CA VAL A 11 14.50 -7.83 -1.98
C VAL A 11 14.62 -9.28 -2.44
N GLY A 12 13.69 -10.08 -1.99
CA GLY A 12 13.61 -11.52 -2.28
C GLY A 12 12.62 -11.82 -3.42
N PRO A 13 12.05 -13.03 -3.43
CA PRO A 13 11.16 -13.47 -4.49
C PRO A 13 9.89 -12.60 -4.54
N LYS A 14 9.37 -12.43 -5.73
CA LYS A 14 8.05 -11.81 -5.98
C LYS A 14 6.95 -12.86 -5.94
N GLN A 15 5.74 -12.39 -5.78
CA GLN A 15 4.55 -13.24 -5.84
C GLN A 15 4.53 -14.07 -7.15
N GLY A 16 4.33 -15.38 -6.99
CA GLY A 16 4.37 -16.36 -8.09
C GLY A 16 5.73 -17.02 -8.30
N GLU A 17 6.79 -16.55 -7.67
CA GLU A 17 8.10 -17.18 -7.71
C GLU A 17 8.29 -18.18 -6.56
N ASN A 18 9.19 -19.15 -6.76
CA ASN A 18 9.57 -20.11 -5.72
C ASN A 18 10.20 -19.38 -4.54
N GLY A 19 9.78 -19.74 -3.34
CA GLY A 19 10.24 -19.12 -2.09
C GLY A 19 9.43 -17.88 -1.65
N PHE A 20 8.51 -17.35 -2.44
CA PHE A 20 7.60 -16.29 -1.98
C PHE A 20 6.66 -16.84 -0.90
N SER A 21 6.52 -16.10 0.19
CA SER A 21 5.57 -16.41 1.25
C SER A 21 5.00 -15.18 1.90
N ARG A 22 3.69 -15.15 2.12
CA ARG A 22 3.04 -14.07 2.86
C ARG A 22 3.16 -14.22 4.38
N SER A 23 3.61 -15.38 4.88
CA SER A 23 3.62 -15.68 6.32
C SER A 23 5.01 -15.90 6.93
N SER A 24 6.02 -16.28 6.15
CA SER A 24 7.30 -16.78 6.71
C SER A 24 8.57 -16.05 6.25
N ASN A 25 8.61 -15.48 5.06
CA ASN A 25 9.85 -14.99 4.47
C ASN A 25 10.00 -13.46 4.59
N GLY A 26 10.28 -12.96 5.80
CA GLY A 26 10.48 -11.52 6.02
C GLY A 26 9.18 -10.71 5.92
N ASP A 27 9.28 -9.49 5.49
CA ASP A 27 8.14 -8.63 5.25
C ASP A 27 7.53 -8.87 3.88
N VAL A 28 6.23 -8.77 3.79
CA VAL A 28 5.53 -8.72 2.51
C VAL A 28 5.31 -7.26 2.15
N VAL A 29 5.88 -6.86 1.05
CA VAL A 29 5.84 -5.48 0.58
C VAL A 29 5.29 -5.40 -0.84
N VAL A 30 4.77 -4.25 -1.19
CA VAL A 30 4.28 -3.93 -2.53
C VAL A 30 5.18 -2.86 -3.13
N HIS A 31 5.73 -3.14 -4.30
CA HIS A 31 6.53 -2.18 -5.04
C HIS A 31 5.62 -1.18 -5.77
N ILE A 32 5.78 0.10 -5.46
CA ILE A 32 5.22 1.20 -6.23
C ILE A 32 6.24 1.54 -7.32
N PRO A 33 5.98 1.25 -8.60
CA PRO A 33 6.95 1.53 -9.65
C PRO A 33 7.23 3.03 -9.79
N ASP A 34 8.34 3.38 -10.38
CA ASP A 34 8.59 4.77 -10.77
C ASP A 34 7.51 5.24 -11.74
N PHE A 35 7.01 6.46 -11.51
CA PHE A 35 6.11 7.11 -12.44
C PHE A 35 6.28 8.63 -12.42
N TRP A 36 5.94 9.26 -13.53
CA TRP A 36 5.89 10.70 -13.71
C TRP A 36 4.44 11.16 -13.74
N TYR A 37 4.21 12.36 -13.29
CA TYR A 37 2.87 12.91 -13.20
C TYR A 37 2.79 14.36 -13.67
N LYS A 38 1.60 14.77 -14.03
CA LYS A 38 1.25 16.15 -14.29
C LYS A 38 -0.18 16.40 -13.83
N ILE A 39 -0.40 17.53 -13.18
CA ILE A 39 -1.74 17.99 -12.76
C ILE A 39 -1.99 19.31 -13.48
N VAL A 40 -3.15 19.41 -14.13
CA VAL A 40 -3.53 20.58 -14.91
C VAL A 40 -4.95 20.98 -14.56
N ASP A 41 -5.16 22.24 -14.24
CA ASP A 41 -6.48 22.83 -14.11
C ASP A 41 -6.92 23.39 -15.48
N ASP A 42 -8.20 23.26 -15.81
CA ASP A 42 -8.73 23.90 -17.01
C ASP A 42 -8.75 25.44 -16.83
N ALA A 43 -8.93 26.16 -17.94
CA ALA A 43 -8.94 27.63 -17.93
C ALA A 43 -10.05 28.24 -17.04
N SER A 44 -11.12 27.49 -16.76
CA SER A 44 -12.20 27.91 -15.87
C SER A 44 -11.94 27.61 -14.41
N GLY A 45 -10.90 26.81 -14.09
CA GLY A 45 -10.60 26.31 -12.75
C GLY A 45 -11.63 25.32 -12.19
N LYS A 46 -12.61 24.89 -13.00
CA LYS A 46 -13.68 23.99 -12.57
C LYS A 46 -13.32 22.51 -12.70
N LYS A 47 -12.31 22.19 -13.50
CA LYS A 47 -11.86 20.81 -13.72
C LYS A 47 -10.37 20.71 -13.50
N ARG A 48 -9.96 19.62 -12.84
CA ARG A 48 -8.57 19.25 -12.63
C ARG A 48 -8.32 17.92 -13.29
N TYR A 49 -7.27 17.85 -14.11
CA TYR A 49 -6.87 16.67 -14.83
C TYR A 49 -5.61 16.09 -14.19
N TYR A 50 -5.62 14.80 -13.96
CA TYR A 50 -4.51 14.05 -13.38
C TYR A 50 -3.97 13.10 -14.44
N TYR A 51 -2.67 13.19 -14.68
CA TYR A 51 -1.98 12.35 -15.66
C TYR A 51 -0.83 11.63 -14.98
N ILE A 52 -0.64 10.35 -15.35
CA ILE A 52 0.54 9.56 -14.97
C ILE A 52 1.17 8.93 -16.21
N ALA A 53 2.47 8.67 -16.15
CA ALA A 53 3.22 7.97 -17.18
C ALA A 53 4.30 7.09 -16.53
N ASP A 54 4.57 5.96 -17.15
CA ASP A 54 5.63 5.01 -16.75
C ASP A 54 7.03 5.46 -17.16
N LYS A 55 7.12 6.51 -17.97
CA LYS A 55 8.36 7.09 -18.49
C LYS A 55 8.37 8.60 -18.35
N GLN A 56 9.57 9.15 -18.23
CA GLN A 56 9.76 10.61 -18.21
C GLN A 56 9.18 11.26 -19.45
N LYS A 57 8.48 12.37 -19.25
CA LYS A 57 7.97 13.24 -20.30
C LYS A 57 8.39 14.68 -20.02
N THR A 58 8.63 15.47 -21.07
CA THR A 58 8.98 16.88 -20.97
C THR A 58 7.89 17.64 -20.21
N GLY A 59 8.27 18.37 -19.16
CA GLY A 59 7.34 19.15 -18.31
C GLY A 59 6.50 18.30 -17.36
N TRP A 60 6.92 17.06 -17.07
CA TRP A 60 6.34 16.20 -16.04
C TRP A 60 7.35 15.94 -14.93
N ASP A 61 6.87 15.86 -13.70
CA ASP A 61 7.71 15.59 -12.53
C ASP A 61 7.68 14.10 -12.17
N LYS A 62 8.81 13.56 -11.72
CA LYS A 62 8.84 12.24 -11.10
C LYS A 62 8.16 12.33 -9.74
N HIS A 63 7.24 11.42 -9.45
CA HIS A 63 6.53 11.44 -8.17
C HIS A 63 7.46 11.03 -7.02
N PRO A 64 7.60 11.84 -5.93
CA PRO A 64 8.57 11.58 -4.87
C PRO A 64 8.27 10.32 -4.04
N GLY A 65 7.05 9.81 -4.09
CA GLY A 65 6.62 8.57 -3.43
C GLY A 65 6.66 7.34 -4.32
N SER A 66 7.09 7.47 -5.60
CA SER A 66 7.27 6.34 -6.51
C SER A 66 8.64 5.68 -6.35
N GLY A 67 8.82 4.50 -6.93
CA GLY A 67 10.07 3.72 -6.83
C GLY A 67 10.32 3.15 -5.42
N ARG A 68 9.28 2.93 -4.63
CA ARG A 68 9.38 2.52 -3.23
C ARG A 68 8.65 1.23 -2.96
N TYR A 69 9.03 0.59 -1.86
CA TYR A 69 8.31 -0.54 -1.30
C TYR A 69 7.49 -0.08 -0.09
N VAL A 70 6.24 -0.48 -0.02
CA VAL A 70 5.35 -0.24 1.13
C VAL A 70 4.86 -1.57 1.68
N GLY A 71 4.60 -1.65 2.98
CA GLY A 71 4.01 -2.86 3.56
C GLY A 71 2.70 -3.21 2.86
N ARG A 72 2.52 -4.51 2.53
CA ARG A 72 1.23 -5.00 2.04
C ARG A 72 0.16 -4.90 3.12
N TYR A 73 0.54 -5.23 4.34
CA TYR A 73 -0.31 -5.28 5.52
C TYR A 73 0.08 -4.21 6.54
N ASN A 74 -0.87 -3.87 7.38
CA ASN A 74 -0.59 -3.10 8.59
C ASN A 74 0.47 -3.83 9.44
N THR A 75 1.40 -3.06 9.98
CA THR A 75 2.52 -3.59 10.76
C THR A 75 2.05 -4.31 12.02
N GLY A 76 2.40 -5.57 12.16
CA GLY A 76 2.15 -6.39 13.34
C GLY A 76 3.30 -6.40 14.36
N SER A 77 3.23 -7.32 15.33
CA SER A 77 4.28 -7.51 16.32
C SER A 77 5.66 -7.74 15.68
N GLY A 78 6.71 -7.20 16.27
CA GLY A 78 8.05 -7.20 15.69
C GLY A 78 8.23 -6.25 14.52
N HIS A 79 7.29 -5.35 14.30
CA HIS A 79 7.29 -4.38 13.20
C HIS A 79 7.34 -5.01 11.81
N VAL A 80 6.70 -6.16 11.63
CA VAL A 80 6.67 -6.87 10.35
C VAL A 80 5.31 -6.75 9.66
N SER A 81 5.34 -6.74 8.33
CA SER A 81 4.16 -6.77 7.46
C SER A 81 3.96 -8.19 6.93
N ARG A 82 3.04 -8.95 7.55
CA ARG A 82 2.73 -10.35 7.20
C ARG A 82 1.24 -10.62 7.33
N THR A 83 0.80 -11.67 6.65
CA THR A 83 -0.56 -12.21 6.85
C THR A 83 -0.72 -12.82 8.24
N GLY A 84 -1.95 -12.83 8.74
CA GLY A 84 -2.32 -13.45 10.01
C GLY A 84 -1.86 -12.71 11.26
N MET A 85 -1.32 -11.51 11.13
CA MET A 85 -0.84 -10.72 12.27
C MET A 85 -1.87 -9.67 12.67
N SER A 86 -2.08 -9.52 13.99
CA SER A 86 -2.81 -8.39 14.52
C SER A 86 -1.98 -7.12 14.34
N PRO A 87 -2.55 -6.03 13.80
CA PRO A 87 -1.87 -4.76 13.69
C PRO A 87 -1.42 -4.23 15.06
N LEU A 88 -0.29 -3.55 15.09
CA LEU A 88 0.12 -2.80 16.27
C LEU A 88 -0.83 -1.64 16.51
N VAL A 89 -1.40 -1.58 17.70
CA VAL A 89 -2.31 -0.54 18.15
C VAL A 89 -1.77 0.14 19.41
N SER A 90 -2.26 1.32 19.70
CA SER A 90 -1.89 2.08 20.93
C SER A 90 -0.38 2.32 21.06
N ILE A 91 0.31 2.51 19.94
CA ILE A 91 1.73 2.87 19.90
C ILE A 91 1.89 4.35 19.56
N THR A 92 2.96 4.96 20.07
CA THR A 92 3.30 6.33 19.71
C THR A 92 3.96 6.37 18.31
N ARG A 93 3.88 7.52 17.63
CA ARG A 93 4.62 7.73 16.37
C ARG A 93 6.13 7.54 16.57
N ALA A 94 6.68 7.94 17.70
CA ALA A 94 8.10 7.74 18.01
C ALA A 94 8.45 6.25 18.06
N SER A 95 7.61 5.42 18.69
CA SER A 95 7.79 3.97 18.77
C SER A 95 7.67 3.33 17.38
N ALA A 96 6.68 3.73 16.58
CA ALA A 96 6.53 3.24 15.20
C ALA A 96 7.76 3.55 14.36
N ARG A 97 8.26 4.79 14.42
CA ARG A 97 9.48 5.22 13.72
C ARG A 97 10.72 4.47 14.19
N SER A 98 10.89 4.29 15.49
CA SER A 98 12.00 3.53 16.05
C SER A 98 11.95 2.06 15.60
N GLY A 99 10.77 1.45 15.63
CA GLY A 99 10.56 0.09 15.15
C GLY A 99 10.85 -0.08 13.66
N ALA A 100 10.45 0.87 12.83
CA ALA A 100 10.82 0.83 11.41
C ALA A 100 12.35 0.91 11.23
N LYS A 101 13.01 1.87 11.89
CA LYS A 101 14.47 2.04 11.80
C LYS A 101 15.27 0.87 12.33
N SER A 102 14.77 0.14 13.33
CA SER A 102 15.46 -1.04 13.89
C SER A 102 15.59 -2.20 12.89
N LYS A 103 14.82 -2.19 11.82
CA LYS A 103 14.91 -3.19 10.74
C LYS A 103 16.11 -2.99 9.82
N GLY A 104 16.70 -1.80 9.83
CA GLY A 104 17.90 -1.49 9.07
C GLY A 104 17.83 -0.17 8.29
N SER A 105 18.91 0.13 7.59
CA SER A 105 18.98 1.32 6.73
C SER A 105 17.93 1.24 5.62
N GLY A 106 17.28 2.37 5.35
CA GLY A 106 16.24 2.46 4.31
C GLY A 106 14.83 2.08 4.75
N TRP A 107 14.65 1.61 6.01
CA TRP A 107 13.35 1.37 6.59
C TRP A 107 12.81 2.61 7.28
N TYR A 108 11.59 2.99 6.92
CA TYR A 108 10.91 4.18 7.44
C TYR A 108 9.47 3.87 7.78
N GLU A 109 8.90 4.69 8.65
CA GLU A 109 7.47 4.81 8.82
C GLU A 109 6.84 5.22 7.47
N TYR A 110 5.65 4.70 7.16
CA TYR A 110 4.90 5.07 5.95
C TYR A 110 4.70 6.59 5.88
N ASP A 111 5.18 7.20 4.82
CA ASP A 111 5.24 8.65 4.69
C ASP A 111 4.14 9.23 3.78
N TYR A 112 3.95 10.54 3.90
CA TYR A 112 2.97 11.27 3.12
C TYR A 112 3.21 11.17 1.60
N ALA A 113 4.46 11.11 1.16
CA ALA A 113 4.79 10.99 -0.26
C ALA A 113 4.32 9.64 -0.84
N SER A 114 4.51 8.55 -0.11
CA SER A 114 4.01 7.22 -0.50
C SER A 114 2.48 7.18 -0.50
N TRP A 115 1.85 7.80 0.49
CA TRP A 115 0.39 7.94 0.53
C TRP A 115 -0.14 8.70 -0.67
N CYS A 116 0.48 9.84 -1.02
CA CYS A 116 0.11 10.63 -2.21
C CYS A 116 0.31 9.85 -3.51
N ALA A 117 1.38 9.05 -3.61
CA ALA A 117 1.62 8.21 -4.79
C ALA A 117 0.46 7.22 -5.02
N ILE A 118 0.05 6.51 -3.96
CA ILE A 118 -1.07 5.56 -4.03
C ILE A 118 -2.37 6.28 -4.34
N GLY A 119 -2.63 7.42 -3.69
CA GLY A 119 -3.81 8.24 -3.94
C GLY A 119 -3.90 8.74 -5.38
N LEU A 120 -2.78 9.16 -5.97
CA LEU A 120 -2.73 9.61 -7.36
C LEU A 120 -2.98 8.47 -8.34
N LEU A 121 -2.39 7.30 -8.11
CA LEU A 121 -2.67 6.09 -8.89
C LEU A 121 -4.15 5.72 -8.84
N TYR A 122 -4.75 5.77 -7.63
CA TYR A 122 -6.16 5.51 -7.44
C TYR A 122 -7.04 6.51 -8.23
N ILE A 123 -6.76 7.81 -8.11
CA ILE A 123 -7.55 8.86 -8.80
C ILE A 123 -7.48 8.70 -10.32
N VAL A 124 -6.32 8.38 -10.87
CA VAL A 124 -6.19 8.15 -12.33
C VAL A 124 -6.94 6.90 -12.77
N GLU A 125 -6.97 5.85 -11.93
CA GLU A 125 -7.66 4.58 -12.26
C GLU A 125 -9.19 4.71 -12.17
N TYR A 126 -9.69 5.35 -11.13
CA TYR A 126 -11.15 5.35 -10.83
C TYR A 126 -11.86 6.67 -11.15
N ALA A 127 -11.12 7.76 -11.36
CA ALA A 127 -11.67 9.11 -11.55
C ALA A 127 -12.72 9.49 -10.50
N ASN A 128 -12.51 9.06 -9.25
CA ASN A 128 -13.48 9.20 -8.15
C ASN A 128 -12.76 9.38 -6.82
N TRP A 129 -13.16 10.37 -6.04
CA TRP A 129 -12.62 10.63 -4.70
C TRP A 129 -13.20 9.72 -3.61
N ASP A 130 -14.38 9.14 -3.86
CA ASP A 130 -15.01 8.21 -2.93
C ASP A 130 -14.44 6.80 -3.10
N THR A 131 -13.35 6.52 -2.37
CA THR A 131 -12.70 5.21 -2.37
C THR A 131 -13.62 4.13 -1.84
N GLN A 132 -14.48 4.46 -0.87
CA GLN A 132 -15.37 3.48 -0.25
C GLN A 132 -16.40 2.95 -1.23
N SER A 133 -16.93 3.80 -2.11
CA SER A 133 -17.89 3.35 -3.14
C SER A 133 -17.23 2.47 -4.20
N LYS A 134 -15.93 2.64 -4.47
CA LYS A 134 -15.20 1.92 -5.53
C LYS A 134 -14.59 0.60 -5.05
N ILE A 135 -13.85 0.64 -3.94
CA ILE A 135 -13.11 -0.53 -3.43
C ILE A 135 -13.62 -1.03 -2.08
N GLY A 136 -14.56 -0.31 -1.45
CA GLY A 136 -15.11 -0.66 -0.15
C GLY A 136 -14.46 0.11 0.99
N LYS A 137 -15.14 0.15 2.13
CA LYS A 137 -14.71 0.92 3.32
C LYS A 137 -13.73 0.18 4.23
N GLY A 138 -13.45 -1.09 3.95
CA GLY A 138 -12.65 -1.91 4.84
C GLY A 138 -13.28 -2.12 6.21
N TYR A 139 -12.45 -2.51 7.17
CA TYR A 139 -12.87 -2.72 8.55
C TYR A 139 -12.81 -1.39 9.33
N SER A 140 -13.83 -0.56 9.15
CA SER A 140 -13.89 0.79 9.71
C SER A 140 -14.85 0.94 10.90
N SER A 141 -15.60 -0.10 11.26
CA SER A 141 -16.65 -0.04 12.28
C SER A 141 -16.45 -0.99 13.47
N GLY A 142 -15.33 -1.69 13.53
CA GLY A 142 -15.02 -2.60 14.63
C GLY A 142 -14.45 -1.91 15.86
N SER A 143 -14.62 -2.53 17.03
CA SER A 143 -14.09 -2.05 18.31
C SER A 143 -12.67 -2.54 18.60
N SER A 144 -12.16 -3.48 17.82
CA SER A 144 -10.80 -4.06 17.97
C SER A 144 -10.17 -4.31 16.62
N ALA A 145 -8.84 -4.32 16.59
CA ALA A 145 -8.11 -4.65 15.38
C ALA A 145 -8.37 -6.11 14.96
N ILE A 146 -8.48 -6.34 13.65
CA ILE A 146 -8.54 -7.68 13.06
C ILE A 146 -7.18 -8.05 12.46
N SER A 147 -6.92 -9.37 12.41
CA SER A 147 -5.69 -9.87 11.79
C SER A 147 -5.66 -9.54 10.29
N SER A 148 -4.47 -9.20 9.80
CA SER A 148 -4.18 -8.98 8.38
C SER A 148 -4.36 -10.27 7.56
N GLY A 149 -4.46 -10.13 6.25
CA GLY A 149 -4.55 -11.25 5.30
C GLY A 149 -5.99 -11.57 4.85
N GLY A 150 -6.96 -10.76 5.23
CA GLY A 150 -8.33 -10.94 4.79
C GLY A 150 -8.51 -10.93 3.27
N THR A 151 -7.59 -10.29 2.56
CA THR A 151 -7.59 -10.22 1.08
C THR A 151 -6.71 -11.27 0.40
N ASP A 152 -6.05 -12.15 1.13
CA ASP A 152 -5.09 -13.11 0.55
C ASP A 152 -5.71 -14.12 -0.41
N VAL A 153 -7.00 -14.39 -0.23
CA VAL A 153 -7.79 -15.28 -1.10
C VAL A 153 -8.28 -14.62 -2.39
N MET A 154 -8.05 -13.31 -2.54
CA MET A 154 -8.53 -12.58 -3.71
C MET A 154 -7.68 -12.89 -4.93
N THR A 155 -8.36 -13.15 -6.05
CA THR A 155 -7.73 -13.35 -7.36
C THR A 155 -7.33 -12.05 -8.03
N TYR A 156 -7.98 -10.94 -7.68
CA TYR A 156 -7.71 -9.61 -8.23
C TYR A 156 -6.88 -8.78 -7.26
N HIS A 157 -6.01 -7.96 -7.79
CA HIS A 157 -5.12 -7.09 -7.02
C HIS A 157 -5.81 -5.87 -6.38
N THR A 158 -7.07 -5.62 -6.74
CA THR A 158 -7.90 -4.55 -6.16
C THR A 158 -9.29 -5.08 -5.92
N GLY A 159 -9.87 -4.78 -4.76
CA GLY A 159 -11.23 -5.18 -4.43
C GLY A 159 -11.41 -5.43 -2.94
N ARG A 160 -12.42 -6.24 -2.60
CA ARG A 160 -12.79 -6.56 -1.23
C ARG A 160 -13.02 -8.06 -1.05
N ALA A 161 -12.66 -8.55 0.13
CA ALA A 161 -13.03 -9.87 0.62
C ALA A 161 -14.04 -9.73 1.76
N TYR A 162 -15.00 -10.64 1.84
CA TYR A 162 -16.01 -10.66 2.88
C TYR A 162 -15.67 -11.75 3.88
N GLY A 163 -15.51 -11.38 5.15
CA GLY A 163 -15.48 -12.32 6.26
C GLY A 163 -16.88 -12.83 6.62
N THR A 164 -16.93 -13.83 7.49
CA THR A 164 -18.18 -14.43 7.99
C THR A 164 -19.03 -13.48 8.82
N ASP A 165 -18.44 -12.43 9.34
CA ASP A 165 -19.06 -11.36 10.14
C ASP A 165 -19.53 -10.17 9.28
N GLY A 166 -19.42 -10.27 7.95
CA GLY A 166 -19.69 -9.16 7.04
C GLY A 166 -18.62 -8.08 7.07
N ALA A 167 -17.57 -8.24 7.90
CA ALA A 167 -16.43 -7.37 7.88
C ALA A 167 -15.67 -7.56 6.57
N THR A 168 -15.23 -6.47 6.01
CA THR A 168 -14.56 -6.48 4.73
C THR A 168 -13.12 -6.07 4.89
N ALA A 169 -12.21 -6.93 4.48
CA ALA A 169 -10.88 -6.52 4.12
C ALA A 169 -10.92 -5.96 2.69
N VAL A 170 -10.22 -4.88 2.47
CA VAL A 170 -10.10 -4.26 1.14
C VAL A 170 -8.64 -4.15 0.77
N GLN A 171 -8.36 -4.24 -0.52
CA GLN A 171 -7.02 -3.95 -1.02
C GLN A 171 -7.09 -3.08 -2.26
N TYR A 172 -6.09 -2.24 -2.41
CA TYR A 172 -5.81 -1.49 -3.62
C TYR A 172 -4.42 -1.88 -4.14
N ARG A 173 -4.37 -2.49 -5.31
CA ARG A 173 -3.16 -2.94 -5.97
C ARG A 173 -2.20 -3.69 -5.04
N HIS A 174 -2.76 -4.71 -4.36
CA HIS A 174 -2.12 -5.58 -3.36
C HIS A 174 -1.89 -4.96 -1.96
N ILE A 175 -2.09 -3.68 -1.72
CA ILE A 175 -2.01 -3.09 -0.38
C ILE A 175 -3.34 -3.30 0.34
N GLU A 176 -3.32 -4.05 1.46
CA GLU A 176 -4.45 -4.30 2.35
C GLU A 176 -4.60 -3.23 3.42
#